data_822dd6103fe99a37e1349987f686f54a
#
_entry.id   822dd6103fe99a37e1349987f686f54a
#
_cell.length_a   1.000
_cell.length_b   1.000
_cell.length_c   1.000
_cell.angle_alpha   90.00
_cell.angle_beta   90.00
_cell.angle_gamma   90.00
#
_symmetry.space_group_name_H-M   'P 1'
#
loop_
_entity.id
_entity.type
_entity.pdbx_description
1 polymer ?
#
loop_
_entity_poly.entity_id
_entity_poly.type
_entity_poly.pdbx_seq_one_letter_code
_entity_poly.pdbx_strand_id
1 'polypeptide(L)'
;VVGSEQSMKRLAGDVSQLPELLNWDEQLVRVTTTSPEGSAAMAELSRAQTALQRARVEPIPDITTQFTVQFDNATEDTIAGVQLGVPLPIWNRNQGGIRQAEAEITQARRNADRVTLNLKQRLAAAFQEFSTARSQAEIYSTQILPKAKETFELVQRGYRLGELGYLDLLSAQRTYSQTNLAYLEALSALWRSWAEIEGLLLSDSLAEFGWKTIERI
;
A
#
# COMPACT_ATOMS: atom_id res chain seq x y z
N VAL A 1 2.29 13.16 24.93
CA VAL A 1 1.17 12.29 24.53
C VAL A 1 1.47 10.92 25.11
N VAL A 2 0.81 10.58 26.23
CA VAL A 2 0.97 9.30 26.92
C VAL A 2 0.23 8.28 26.06
N GLY A 3 0.96 7.33 25.46
CA GLY A 3 0.38 6.19 24.80
C GLY A 3 -0.38 5.35 25.85
N SER A 4 -1.69 5.22 25.66
CA SER A 4 -2.47 4.27 26.44
C SER A 4 -1.96 2.86 26.13
N GLU A 5 -1.42 2.17 27.12
CA GLU A 5 -1.22 0.72 27.07
C GLU A 5 -2.59 0.04 26.93
N GLN A 6 -3.07 -0.07 25.71
CA GLN A 6 -4.14 -1.00 25.42
C GLN A 6 -3.51 -2.39 25.46
N SER A 7 -3.77 -3.12 26.55
CA SER A 7 -3.46 -4.53 26.65
C SER A 7 -4.01 -5.20 25.38
N MET A 8 -3.13 -5.80 24.57
CA MET A 8 -3.53 -6.52 23.37
C MET A 8 -4.57 -7.56 23.79
N LYS A 9 -5.81 -7.39 23.33
CA LYS A 9 -6.83 -8.40 23.48
C LYS A 9 -6.30 -9.69 22.87
N ARG A 10 -6.40 -10.80 23.62
CA ARG A 10 -6.02 -12.12 23.13
C ARG A 10 -6.67 -12.34 21.76
N LEU A 11 -5.84 -12.54 20.74
CA LEU A 11 -6.33 -12.83 19.39
C LEU A 11 -7.13 -14.13 19.47
N ALA A 12 -8.42 -14.07 19.13
CA ALA A 12 -9.29 -15.22 19.04
C ALA A 12 -9.52 -15.52 17.57
N GLY A 13 -9.24 -16.75 17.14
CA GLY A 13 -9.44 -17.20 15.77
C GLY A 13 -8.90 -18.61 15.60
N ASP A 14 -9.44 -19.35 14.65
CA ASP A 14 -8.97 -20.69 14.28
C ASP A 14 -8.14 -20.58 12.99
N VAL A 15 -6.83 -20.65 13.13
CA VAL A 15 -5.85 -20.54 12.02
C VAL A 15 -5.92 -21.77 11.10
N SER A 16 -6.52 -22.87 11.53
CA SER A 16 -6.63 -24.11 10.76
C SER A 16 -7.72 -24.04 9.67
N GLN A 17 -8.65 -23.08 9.78
CA GLN A 17 -9.62 -22.83 8.72
C GLN A 17 -8.94 -22.09 7.58
N LEU A 18 -9.01 -22.66 6.38
CA LEU A 18 -8.45 -22.02 5.19
C LEU A 18 -9.27 -20.77 4.84
N PRO A 19 -8.63 -19.63 4.53
CA PRO A 19 -9.35 -18.43 4.09
C PRO A 19 -10.10 -18.69 2.79
N GLU A 20 -11.11 -17.84 2.51
CA GLU A 20 -11.87 -17.92 1.27
C GLU A 20 -10.99 -17.81 0.02
N LEU A 21 -11.45 -18.39 -1.08
CA LEU A 21 -10.79 -18.24 -2.37
C LEU A 21 -10.89 -16.80 -2.85
N LEU A 22 -9.75 -16.16 -3.06
CA LEU A 22 -9.71 -14.84 -3.66
C LEU A 22 -9.88 -14.94 -5.17
N ASN A 23 -10.73 -14.07 -5.73
CA ASN A 23 -10.88 -13.92 -7.18
C ASN A 23 -9.87 -12.87 -7.68
N TRP A 24 -9.06 -13.24 -8.67
CA TRP A 24 -8.07 -12.35 -9.26
C TRP A 24 -8.65 -11.03 -9.78
N ASP A 25 -9.73 -11.11 -10.56
CA ASP A 25 -10.31 -9.93 -11.21
C ASP A 25 -10.91 -8.96 -10.19
N GLU A 26 -11.55 -9.47 -9.16
CA GLU A 26 -12.08 -8.66 -8.06
C GLU A 26 -10.97 -7.95 -7.28
N GLN A 27 -9.90 -8.69 -6.93
CA GLN A 27 -8.78 -8.10 -6.20
C GLN A 27 -8.01 -7.10 -7.07
N LEU A 28 -7.87 -7.34 -8.36
CA LEU A 28 -7.25 -6.42 -9.29
C LEU A 28 -8.01 -5.08 -9.36
N VAL A 29 -9.32 -5.13 -9.50
CA VAL A 29 -10.17 -3.93 -9.48
C VAL A 29 -10.05 -3.23 -8.13
N ARG A 30 -10.19 -3.96 -7.04
CA ARG A 30 -10.11 -3.42 -5.68
C ARG A 30 -8.78 -2.71 -5.42
N VAL A 31 -7.64 -3.35 -5.70
CA VAL A 31 -6.31 -2.76 -5.48
C VAL A 31 -6.09 -1.54 -6.36
N THR A 32 -6.48 -1.58 -7.62
CA THR A 32 -6.26 -0.44 -8.53
C THR A 32 -7.16 0.76 -8.26
N THR A 33 -8.36 0.55 -7.70
CA THR A 33 -9.32 1.64 -7.44
C THR A 33 -9.25 2.19 -6.01
N THR A 34 -8.92 1.35 -5.03
CA THR A 34 -9.03 1.70 -3.60
C THR A 34 -7.65 1.92 -2.95
N SER A 35 -6.55 1.53 -3.62
CA SER A 35 -5.21 1.69 -3.07
C SER A 35 -4.90 3.15 -2.75
N PRO A 36 -4.35 3.44 -1.54
CA PRO A 36 -3.88 4.77 -1.18
C PRO A 36 -2.79 5.29 -2.12
N GLU A 37 -1.88 4.44 -2.59
CA GLU A 37 -0.84 4.79 -3.56
C GLU A 37 -1.45 5.24 -4.90
N GLY A 38 -2.45 4.51 -5.40
CA GLY A 38 -3.19 4.87 -6.60
C GLY A 38 -3.93 6.19 -6.44
N SER A 39 -4.62 6.36 -5.32
CA SER A 39 -5.35 7.59 -4.99
C SER A 39 -4.42 8.81 -4.89
N ALA A 40 -3.24 8.66 -4.28
CA ALA A 40 -2.23 9.72 -4.19
C ALA A 40 -1.70 10.10 -5.58
N ALA A 41 -1.41 9.14 -6.46
CA ALA A 41 -0.95 9.40 -7.82
C ALA A 41 -2.01 10.12 -8.67
N MET A 42 -3.29 9.78 -8.51
CA MET A 42 -4.41 10.46 -9.18
C MET A 42 -4.64 11.87 -8.63
N ALA A 43 -4.48 12.08 -7.32
CA ALA A 43 -4.54 13.42 -6.71
C ALA A 43 -3.42 14.32 -7.23
N GLU A 44 -2.21 13.78 -7.41
CA GLU A 44 -1.07 14.51 -7.99
C GLU A 44 -1.33 14.90 -9.46
N LEU A 45 -1.95 14.01 -10.25
CA LEU A 45 -2.38 14.33 -11.60
C LEU A 45 -3.42 15.46 -11.62
N SER A 46 -4.39 15.41 -10.73
CA SER A 46 -5.41 16.47 -10.57
C SER A 46 -4.77 17.80 -10.16
N ARG A 47 -3.79 17.77 -9.24
CA ARG A 47 -3.01 18.96 -8.84
C ARG A 47 -2.28 19.57 -10.04
N ALA A 48 -1.62 18.75 -10.86
CA ALA A 48 -0.90 19.22 -12.06
C ALA A 48 -1.87 19.83 -13.10
N GLN A 49 -3.05 19.25 -13.27
CA GLN A 49 -4.09 19.81 -14.15
C GLN A 49 -4.58 21.19 -13.67
N THR A 50 -4.77 21.34 -12.35
CA THR A 50 -5.15 22.62 -11.75
C THR A 50 -4.04 23.65 -11.88
N ALA A 51 -2.76 23.24 -11.75
CA ALA A 51 -1.61 24.11 -11.96
C ALA A 51 -1.55 24.63 -13.40
N LEU A 52 -1.86 23.80 -14.39
CA LEU A 52 -1.96 24.27 -15.79
C LEU A 52 -3.08 25.31 -15.97
N GLN A 53 -4.24 25.08 -15.37
CA GLN A 53 -5.33 26.06 -15.42
C GLN A 53 -4.89 27.39 -14.80
N ARG A 54 -4.22 27.35 -13.65
CA ARG A 54 -3.64 28.54 -13.01
C ARG A 54 -2.64 29.26 -13.93
N ALA A 55 -1.70 28.52 -14.52
CA ALA A 55 -0.69 29.09 -15.42
C ALA A 55 -1.31 29.77 -16.64
N ARG A 56 -2.45 29.29 -17.13
CA ARG A 56 -3.20 29.88 -18.26
C ARG A 56 -3.94 31.18 -17.90
N VAL A 57 -4.40 31.32 -16.66
CA VAL A 57 -5.10 32.54 -16.20
C VAL A 57 -4.16 33.59 -15.62
N GLU A 58 -2.92 33.22 -15.25
CA GLU A 58 -1.92 34.11 -14.70
C GLU A 58 -1.63 35.36 -15.57
N PRO A 59 -1.66 35.30 -16.94
CA PRO A 59 -1.53 36.48 -17.77
C PRO A 59 -2.70 37.48 -17.70
N ILE A 60 -3.85 37.07 -17.11
CA ILE A 60 -4.99 37.97 -16.97
C ILE A 60 -4.65 38.99 -15.90
N PRO A 61 -4.58 40.30 -16.25
CA PRO A 61 -4.12 41.31 -15.31
C PRO A 61 -5.15 41.60 -14.24
N ASP A 62 -4.68 41.83 -13.01
CA ASP A 62 -5.49 42.38 -11.95
C ASP A 62 -5.63 43.90 -12.11
N ILE A 63 -6.82 44.43 -11.85
CA ILE A 63 -7.08 45.85 -11.84
C ILE A 63 -6.73 46.40 -10.46
N THR A 64 -5.71 47.27 -10.40
CA THR A 64 -5.31 47.93 -9.17
C THR A 64 -6.03 49.28 -9.05
N THR A 65 -6.77 49.49 -7.97
CA THR A 65 -7.43 50.75 -7.67
C THR A 65 -6.80 51.35 -6.42
N GLN A 66 -6.27 52.54 -6.52
CA GLN A 66 -5.66 53.24 -5.40
C GLN A 66 -6.40 54.57 -5.14
N PHE A 67 -6.82 54.77 -3.90
CA PHE A 67 -7.40 56.00 -3.43
C PHE A 67 -6.34 56.70 -2.58
N THR A 68 -6.04 57.94 -2.90
CA THR A 68 -5.08 58.78 -2.15
C THR A 68 -5.76 60.03 -1.66
N VAL A 69 -5.60 60.33 -0.40
CA VAL A 69 -5.99 61.63 0.19
C VAL A 69 -4.72 62.21 0.81
N GLN A 70 -4.30 63.36 0.32
CA GLN A 70 -3.10 64.07 0.76
C GLN A 70 -3.48 65.49 1.15
N PHE A 71 -2.97 65.95 2.31
CA PHE A 71 -3.05 67.32 2.72
C PHE A 71 -1.74 68.04 2.41
N ASP A 72 -1.79 69.14 1.66
CA ASP A 72 -0.63 69.91 1.32
C ASP A 72 -0.52 71.06 2.31
N ASN A 73 0.50 71.07 3.18
CA ASN A 73 0.73 72.04 4.20
C ASN A 73 1.21 73.41 3.63
N ALA A 74 1.67 73.48 2.39
CA ALA A 74 2.15 74.67 1.77
C ALA A 74 1.01 75.55 1.18
N THR A 75 -0.01 74.89 0.69
CA THR A 75 -1.20 75.50 0.09
C THR A 75 -2.45 75.43 0.98
N GLU A 76 -2.38 74.66 2.09
CA GLU A 76 -3.51 74.36 2.99
C GLU A 76 -4.66 73.61 2.30
N ASP A 77 -4.36 72.97 1.17
CA ASP A 77 -5.38 72.23 0.36
C ASP A 77 -5.40 70.73 0.63
N THR A 78 -6.60 70.13 0.54
CA THR A 78 -6.76 68.66 0.55
C THR A 78 -6.91 68.16 -0.88
N ILE A 79 -5.95 67.34 -1.29
CA ILE A 79 -5.95 66.71 -2.62
C ILE A 79 -6.45 65.29 -2.49
N ALA A 80 -7.55 64.95 -3.19
CA ALA A 80 -8.04 63.58 -3.30
C ALA A 80 -7.78 63.08 -4.71
N GLY A 81 -7.16 61.89 -4.80
CA GLY A 81 -6.82 61.26 -6.06
C GLY A 81 -7.36 59.80 -6.16
N VAL A 82 -7.76 59.39 -7.37
CA VAL A 82 -8.09 58.02 -7.71
C VAL A 82 -7.20 57.59 -8.85
N GLN A 83 -6.46 56.50 -8.67
CA GLN A 83 -5.60 55.93 -9.71
C GLN A 83 -6.10 54.52 -10.05
N LEU A 84 -6.29 54.25 -11.35
CA LEU A 84 -6.58 52.95 -11.88
C LEU A 84 -5.35 52.46 -12.68
N GLY A 85 -4.84 51.28 -12.31
CA GLY A 85 -3.70 50.66 -12.99
C GLY A 85 -4.08 49.29 -13.54
N VAL A 86 -3.79 49.02 -14.81
CA VAL A 86 -3.97 47.70 -15.44
C VAL A 86 -2.64 47.35 -16.13
N PRO A 87 -1.88 46.36 -15.63
CA PRO A 87 -0.67 45.89 -16.28
C PRO A 87 -1.07 45.06 -17.53
N LEU A 88 -0.62 45.48 -18.71
CA LEU A 88 -0.90 44.76 -19.97
C LEU A 88 0.25 43.83 -20.30
N PRO A 89 0.05 42.49 -20.30
CA PRO A 89 1.07 41.49 -20.65
C PRO A 89 1.24 41.38 -22.17
N ILE A 90 1.96 42.35 -22.77
CA ILE A 90 2.10 42.43 -24.23
C ILE A 90 3.08 41.36 -24.75
N TRP A 91 4.20 41.14 -24.05
CA TRP A 91 5.30 40.26 -24.47
C TRP A 91 5.33 38.93 -23.71
N ASN A 92 5.07 38.94 -22.41
CA ASN A 92 5.10 37.77 -21.58
C ASN A 92 3.69 37.36 -21.20
N ARG A 93 3.19 36.29 -21.83
CA ARG A 93 1.87 35.65 -21.55
C ARG A 93 2.07 34.35 -20.80
N ASN A 94 3.08 34.24 -19.95
CA ASN A 94 3.42 33.06 -19.19
C ASN A 94 3.61 31.77 -20.04
N GLN A 95 4.09 31.92 -21.28
CA GLN A 95 4.27 30.78 -22.19
C GLN A 95 5.22 29.72 -21.61
N GLY A 96 6.24 30.13 -20.85
CA GLY A 96 7.17 29.24 -20.15
C GLY A 96 6.49 28.45 -19.07
N GLY A 97 5.71 29.10 -18.20
CA GLY A 97 4.95 28.44 -17.12
C GLY A 97 3.88 27.47 -17.65
N ILE A 98 3.20 27.83 -18.77
CA ILE A 98 2.25 26.94 -19.43
C ILE A 98 2.93 25.66 -19.92
N ARG A 99 4.08 25.78 -20.63
CA ARG A 99 4.84 24.62 -21.12
C ARG A 99 5.36 23.75 -19.98
N GLN A 100 5.82 24.37 -18.90
CA GLN A 100 6.24 23.66 -17.69
C GLN A 100 5.07 22.86 -17.11
N ALA A 101 3.91 23.48 -16.91
CA ALA A 101 2.73 22.82 -16.37
C ALA A 101 2.21 21.67 -17.26
N GLU A 102 2.33 21.80 -18.60
CA GLU A 102 2.01 20.72 -19.54
C GLU A 102 2.98 19.53 -19.41
N ALA A 103 4.26 19.81 -19.19
CA ALA A 103 5.25 18.78 -18.92
C ALA A 103 5.00 18.09 -17.57
N GLU A 104 4.61 18.84 -16.52
CA GLU A 104 4.26 18.31 -15.22
C GLU A 104 3.02 17.38 -15.29
N ILE A 105 1.99 17.71 -16.07
CA ILE A 105 0.86 16.80 -16.32
C ILE A 105 1.33 15.50 -16.96
N THR A 106 2.22 15.59 -17.95
CA THR A 106 2.76 14.41 -18.63
C THR A 106 3.53 13.53 -17.64
N GLN A 107 4.35 14.14 -16.79
CA GLN A 107 5.08 13.46 -15.73
C GLN A 107 4.13 12.79 -14.71
N ALA A 108 3.15 13.53 -14.21
CA ALA A 108 2.17 13.01 -13.26
C ALA A 108 1.36 11.84 -13.84
N ARG A 109 0.96 11.92 -15.11
CA ARG A 109 0.28 10.81 -15.81
C ARG A 109 1.16 9.57 -15.89
N ARG A 110 2.43 9.72 -16.31
CA ARG A 110 3.37 8.59 -16.37
C ARG A 110 3.65 8.00 -15.00
N ASN A 111 3.67 8.82 -13.96
CA ASN A 111 3.77 8.33 -12.59
C ASN A 111 2.55 7.52 -12.17
N ALA A 112 1.34 7.97 -12.48
CA ALA A 112 0.11 7.23 -12.19
C ALA A 112 0.07 5.87 -12.94
N ASP A 113 0.48 5.85 -14.22
CA ASP A 113 0.63 4.61 -14.99
C ASP A 113 1.64 3.66 -14.33
N ARG A 114 2.80 4.19 -13.90
CA ARG A 114 3.85 3.42 -13.22
C ARG A 114 3.35 2.82 -11.90
N VAL A 115 2.65 3.60 -11.08
CA VAL A 115 2.07 3.14 -9.81
C VAL A 115 1.06 2.02 -10.06
N THR A 116 0.18 2.19 -11.06
CA THR A 116 -0.80 1.17 -11.43
C THR A 116 -0.14 -0.15 -11.87
N LEU A 117 0.92 -0.08 -12.67
CA LEU A 117 1.67 -1.26 -13.11
C LEU A 117 2.40 -1.93 -11.93
N ASN A 118 2.98 -1.16 -11.02
CA ASN A 118 3.62 -1.67 -9.81
C ASN A 118 2.62 -2.40 -8.91
N LEU A 119 1.44 -1.81 -8.68
CA LEU A 119 0.38 -2.45 -7.91
C LEU A 119 -0.06 -3.78 -8.54
N LYS A 120 -0.23 -3.83 -9.86
CA LYS A 120 -0.55 -5.07 -10.58
C LYS A 120 0.54 -6.13 -10.41
N GLN A 121 1.81 -5.74 -10.50
CA GLN A 121 2.94 -6.66 -10.33
C GLN A 121 3.01 -7.22 -8.91
N ARG A 122 2.85 -6.36 -7.89
CA ARG A 122 2.84 -6.78 -6.48
C ARG A 122 1.65 -7.71 -6.19
N LEU A 123 0.47 -7.37 -6.70
CA LEU A 123 -0.70 -8.23 -6.58
C LEU A 123 -0.47 -9.60 -7.22
N ALA A 124 0.14 -9.65 -8.41
CA ALA A 124 0.42 -10.92 -9.08
C ALA A 124 1.37 -11.81 -8.27
N ALA A 125 2.40 -11.22 -7.65
CA ALA A 125 3.33 -11.94 -6.78
C ALA A 125 2.63 -12.48 -5.53
N ALA A 126 1.88 -11.62 -4.82
CA ALA A 126 1.15 -12.01 -3.61
C ALA A 126 0.06 -13.06 -3.91
N PHE A 127 -0.64 -12.93 -5.03
CA PHE A 127 -1.67 -13.88 -5.45
C PHE A 127 -1.08 -15.25 -5.82
N GLN A 128 0.08 -15.28 -6.45
CA GLN A 128 0.80 -16.53 -6.74
C GLN A 128 1.25 -17.21 -5.44
N GLU A 129 1.80 -16.46 -4.49
CA GLU A 129 2.18 -16.99 -3.18
C GLU A 129 0.95 -17.54 -2.43
N PHE A 130 -0.15 -16.80 -2.41
CA PHE A 130 -1.42 -17.23 -1.83
C PHE A 130 -1.91 -18.54 -2.45
N SER A 131 -1.96 -18.65 -3.77
CA SER A 131 -2.43 -19.83 -4.48
C SER A 131 -1.55 -21.06 -4.20
N THR A 132 -0.23 -20.86 -4.18
CA THR A 132 0.74 -21.93 -3.88
C THR A 132 0.62 -22.39 -2.43
N ALA A 133 0.62 -21.47 -1.48
CA ALA A 133 0.52 -21.77 -0.05
C ALA A 133 -0.82 -22.45 0.28
N ARG A 134 -1.91 -22.01 -0.36
CA ARG A 134 -3.23 -22.65 -0.21
C ARG A 134 -3.23 -24.11 -0.68
N SER A 135 -2.71 -24.36 -1.88
CA SER A 135 -2.62 -25.72 -2.42
C SER A 135 -1.75 -26.60 -1.53
N GLN A 136 -0.64 -26.08 -1.03
CA GLN A 136 0.23 -26.82 -0.09
C GLN A 136 -0.51 -27.13 1.22
N ALA A 137 -1.14 -26.12 1.84
CA ALA A 137 -1.88 -26.33 3.09
C ALA A 137 -3.00 -27.36 2.93
N GLU A 138 -3.72 -27.34 1.81
CA GLU A 138 -4.76 -28.31 1.49
C GLU A 138 -4.21 -29.74 1.32
N ILE A 139 -3.11 -29.91 0.58
CA ILE A 139 -2.46 -31.22 0.40
C ILE A 139 -1.93 -31.75 1.75
N TYR A 140 -1.30 -30.88 2.55
CA TYR A 140 -0.83 -31.28 3.87
C TYR A 140 -1.97 -31.70 4.79
N SER A 141 -3.05 -30.95 4.85
CA SER A 141 -4.18 -31.23 5.76
C SER A 141 -4.97 -32.45 5.37
N THR A 142 -5.19 -32.66 4.06
CA THR A 142 -6.08 -33.73 3.56
C THR A 142 -5.37 -35.03 3.27
N GLN A 143 -4.07 -35.00 2.92
CA GLN A 143 -3.37 -36.20 2.45
C GLN A 143 -2.13 -36.55 3.27
N ILE A 144 -1.20 -35.62 3.44
CA ILE A 144 0.13 -35.93 3.99
C ILE A 144 0.05 -36.14 5.50
N LEU A 145 -0.58 -35.24 6.23
CA LEU A 145 -0.67 -35.28 7.68
C LEU A 145 -1.43 -36.50 8.22
N PRO A 146 -2.61 -36.87 7.66
CA PRO A 146 -3.29 -38.09 8.05
C PRO A 146 -2.45 -39.35 7.81
N LYS A 147 -1.76 -39.46 6.66
CA LYS A 147 -0.89 -40.61 6.36
C LYS A 147 0.32 -40.67 7.28
N ALA A 148 0.96 -39.53 7.57
CA ALA A 148 2.09 -39.48 8.50
C ALA A 148 1.66 -39.89 9.91
N LYS A 149 0.47 -39.45 10.35
CA LYS A 149 -0.11 -39.85 11.64
C LYS A 149 -0.41 -41.37 11.69
N GLU A 150 -1.06 -41.91 10.67
CA GLU A 150 -1.35 -43.32 10.55
C GLU A 150 -0.07 -44.18 10.60
N THR A 151 0.95 -43.77 9.83
CA THR A 151 2.25 -44.45 9.82
C THR A 151 2.89 -44.42 11.20
N PHE A 152 2.89 -43.29 11.88
CA PHE A 152 3.41 -43.18 13.23
C PHE A 152 2.67 -44.10 14.21
N GLU A 153 1.32 -44.14 14.16
CA GLU A 153 0.49 -45.03 14.99
C GLU A 153 0.73 -46.50 14.72
N LEU A 154 0.96 -46.89 13.45
CA LEU A 154 1.31 -48.27 13.07
C LEU A 154 2.69 -48.68 13.63
N VAL A 155 3.70 -47.86 13.42
CA VAL A 155 5.05 -48.09 13.93
C VAL A 155 5.07 -48.13 15.47
N GLN A 156 4.30 -47.27 16.14
CA GLN A 156 4.16 -47.30 17.59
C GLN A 156 3.54 -48.62 18.09
N ARG A 157 2.54 -49.15 17.38
CA ARG A 157 1.95 -50.47 17.70
C ARG A 157 2.94 -51.60 17.51
N GLY A 158 3.66 -51.64 16.37
CA GLY A 158 4.69 -52.67 16.14
C GLY A 158 5.83 -52.64 17.15
N TYR A 159 6.24 -51.44 17.59
CA TYR A 159 7.21 -51.29 18.67
C TYR A 159 6.70 -51.86 19.98
N ARG A 160 5.44 -51.62 20.37
CA ARG A 160 4.85 -52.17 21.61
C ARG A 160 4.74 -53.69 21.57
N LEU A 161 4.57 -54.29 20.36
CA LEU A 161 4.53 -55.71 20.15
C LEU A 161 5.91 -56.37 20.06
N GLY A 162 6.99 -55.56 20.07
CA GLY A 162 8.39 -56.05 19.92
C GLY A 162 8.78 -56.40 18.48
N GLU A 163 7.92 -56.08 17.49
CA GLU A 163 8.17 -56.37 16.06
C GLU A 163 9.08 -55.33 15.40
N LEU A 164 9.09 -54.08 15.88
CA LEU A 164 9.85 -52.96 15.35
C LEU A 164 10.85 -52.43 16.39
N GLY A 165 11.97 -51.88 15.92
CA GLY A 165 13.02 -51.31 16.76
C GLY A 165 12.71 -49.91 17.23
N TYR A 166 13.45 -49.45 18.27
CA TYR A 166 13.34 -48.07 18.78
C TYR A 166 13.69 -47.01 17.72
N LEU A 167 14.65 -47.31 16.84
CA LEU A 167 15.05 -46.41 15.77
C LEU A 167 13.93 -46.18 14.75
N ASP A 168 13.11 -47.20 14.48
CA ASP A 168 11.97 -47.10 13.58
C ASP A 168 10.89 -46.17 14.20
N LEU A 169 10.62 -46.32 15.49
CA LEU A 169 9.71 -45.46 16.22
C LEU A 169 10.18 -44.00 16.22
N LEU A 170 11.48 -43.76 16.49
CA LEU A 170 12.05 -42.41 16.49
C LEU A 170 12.00 -41.77 15.10
N SER A 171 12.29 -42.54 14.04
CA SER A 171 12.18 -42.09 12.65
C SER A 171 10.75 -41.69 12.29
N ALA A 172 9.77 -42.51 12.63
CA ALA A 172 8.35 -42.21 12.38
C ALA A 172 7.87 -41.00 13.15
N GLN A 173 8.27 -40.84 14.43
CA GLN A 173 7.97 -39.67 15.24
C GLN A 173 8.57 -38.39 14.63
N ARG A 174 9.85 -38.47 14.20
CA ARG A 174 10.52 -37.33 13.56
C ARG A 174 9.81 -36.92 12.26
N THR A 175 9.47 -37.89 11.42
CA THR A 175 8.75 -37.64 10.17
C THR A 175 7.40 -36.99 10.42
N TYR A 176 6.61 -37.49 11.38
CA TYR A 176 5.33 -36.90 11.75
C TYR A 176 5.49 -35.47 12.27
N SER A 177 6.48 -35.21 13.14
CA SER A 177 6.75 -33.85 13.64
C SER A 177 7.18 -32.89 12.54
N GLN A 178 8.06 -33.34 11.62
CA GLN A 178 8.49 -32.52 10.48
C GLN A 178 7.32 -32.20 9.54
N THR A 179 6.41 -33.15 9.31
CA THR A 179 5.20 -32.96 8.52
C THR A 179 4.28 -31.90 9.17
N ASN A 180 4.11 -31.96 10.49
CA ASN A 180 3.33 -30.95 11.21
C ASN A 180 3.95 -29.54 11.07
N LEU A 181 5.27 -29.41 11.21
CA LEU A 181 5.96 -28.14 11.04
C LEU A 181 5.78 -27.59 9.62
N ALA A 182 5.96 -28.42 8.60
CA ALA A 182 5.75 -28.02 7.20
C ALA A 182 4.32 -27.58 6.92
N TYR A 183 3.31 -28.21 7.54
CA TYR A 183 1.92 -27.77 7.46
C TYR A 183 1.73 -26.40 8.11
N LEU A 184 2.30 -26.15 9.30
CA LEU A 184 2.20 -24.87 9.97
C LEU A 184 2.91 -23.75 9.19
N GLU A 185 4.03 -24.06 8.54
CA GLU A 185 4.73 -23.14 7.64
C GLU A 185 3.85 -22.77 6.44
N ALA A 186 3.20 -23.76 5.80
CA ALA A 186 2.27 -23.51 4.70
C ALA A 186 1.07 -22.66 5.14
N LEU A 187 0.49 -22.92 6.31
CA LEU A 187 -0.57 -22.08 6.89
C LEU A 187 -0.10 -20.65 7.17
N SER A 188 1.10 -20.50 7.71
CA SER A 188 1.67 -19.17 7.98
C SER A 188 1.89 -18.38 6.70
N ALA A 189 2.41 -19.02 5.65
CA ALA A 189 2.57 -18.40 4.32
C ALA A 189 1.22 -18.01 3.71
N LEU A 190 0.22 -18.88 3.81
CA LEU A 190 -1.13 -18.64 3.33
C LEU A 190 -1.78 -17.42 4.00
N TRP A 191 -1.74 -17.35 5.32
CA TRP A 191 -2.33 -16.24 6.05
C TRP A 191 -1.59 -14.92 5.84
N ARG A 192 -0.26 -14.98 5.65
CA ARG A 192 0.55 -13.80 5.34
C ARG A 192 0.19 -13.23 3.99
N SER A 193 0.18 -14.04 2.93
CA SER A 193 -0.15 -13.60 1.57
C SER A 193 -1.62 -13.16 1.46
N TRP A 194 -2.54 -13.81 2.18
CA TRP A 194 -3.93 -13.38 2.28
C TRP A 194 -4.04 -11.99 2.94
N ALA A 195 -3.37 -11.78 4.07
CA ALA A 195 -3.38 -10.50 4.77
C ALA A 195 -2.72 -9.38 3.95
N GLU A 196 -1.70 -9.70 3.16
CA GLU A 196 -1.06 -8.74 2.25
C GLU A 196 -2.04 -8.28 1.15
N ILE A 197 -2.76 -9.21 0.52
CA ILE A 197 -3.76 -8.89 -0.51
C ILE A 197 -4.93 -8.10 0.09
N GLU A 198 -5.48 -8.54 1.24
CA GLU A 198 -6.57 -7.85 1.93
C GLU A 198 -6.16 -6.48 2.44
N GLY A 199 -4.92 -6.31 2.87
CA GLY A 199 -4.33 -5.04 3.27
C GLY A 199 -3.99 -4.10 2.11
N LEU A 200 -4.45 -4.37 0.88
CA LEU A 200 -4.18 -3.56 -0.31
C LEU A 200 -2.69 -3.38 -0.60
N LEU A 201 -1.88 -4.38 -0.29
CA LEU A 201 -0.43 -4.40 -0.51
C LEU A 201 0.32 -3.29 0.26
N LEU A 202 -0.21 -2.85 1.40
CA LEU A 202 0.36 -1.76 2.20
C LEU A 202 1.60 -2.16 3.02
N SER A 203 2.01 -3.43 3.02
CA SER A 203 3.14 -3.93 3.81
C SER A 203 4.45 -3.18 3.56
N ASP A 204 4.70 -2.73 2.34
CA ASP A 204 5.90 -1.96 1.99
C ASP A 204 5.81 -0.48 2.37
N SER A 205 4.63 0.11 2.42
CA SER A 205 4.47 1.53 2.76
C SER A 205 4.74 1.83 4.23
N LEU A 206 4.52 0.85 5.13
CA LEU A 206 4.86 0.97 6.54
C LEU A 206 6.37 0.86 6.79
N ALA A 207 7.12 0.19 5.93
CA ALA A 207 8.58 0.08 6.02
C ALA A 207 9.29 1.40 5.66
N GLU A 208 8.72 2.23 4.79
CA GLU A 208 9.25 3.56 4.45
C GLU A 208 8.96 4.61 5.52
N PHE A 209 7.92 4.44 6.34
CA PHE A 209 7.53 5.35 7.41
C PHE A 209 8.19 5.06 8.77
N GLY A 210 9.48 4.70 8.82
CA GLY A 210 10.29 4.99 10.02
C GLY A 210 10.46 3.94 11.09
N TRP A 211 10.36 2.63 10.81
CA TRP A 211 10.81 1.60 11.76
C TRP A 211 12.35 1.49 11.90
N LYS A 212 13.11 2.14 11.02
CA LYS A 212 14.58 2.14 11.09
C LYS A 212 15.18 2.93 12.26
N THR A 213 14.38 3.57 13.09
CA THR A 213 14.87 4.45 14.17
C THR A 213 14.88 3.78 15.56
N ILE A 214 14.38 2.55 15.73
CA ILE A 214 14.27 1.91 17.05
C ILE A 214 15.37 0.89 17.33
N GLU A 215 16.22 0.52 16.38
CA GLU A 215 17.33 -0.43 16.59
C GLU A 215 18.66 0.22 17.02
N ARG A 216 18.66 1.48 17.47
CA ARG A 216 19.87 2.11 18.05
C ARG A 216 19.51 2.95 19.29
N ILE A 217 19.17 2.29 20.37
CA ILE A 217 19.42 2.77 21.74
C ILE A 217 19.82 1.54 22.59
#